data_5de5f5e8a0a7782bcb57c26ebb4ed7b0
#
_entry.id   5de5f5e8a0a7782bcb57c26ebb4ed7b0
#
_cell.length_a   1.000
_cell.length_b   1.000
_cell.length_c   1.000
_cell.angle_alpha   90.00
_cell.angle_beta   90.00
_cell.angle_gamma   90.00
#
_symmetry.space_group_name_H-M   'P 1'
#
loop_
_entity.id
_entity.type
_entity.pdbx_description
1 polymer ?
#
loop_
_entity_poly.entity_id
_entity_poly.type
_entity_poly.pdbx_seq_one_letter_code
_entity_poly.pdbx_strand_id
1 'polypeptide(L)'
;MREVRVAVIASLTPLEELDRDPFLVDTRGQHTMCARWAEDKGYLVTRQLLLYGLRPDHCGLWGDVEAGLVDLFVAANERVLERAFSSVSVFSAECARRGVPLETVGLDEPLYDAAMKADVHRRLSMPTAGYDGC
;
A
#
# COMPACT_ATOMS: atom_id res chain seq x y z
N MET A 1 0.24 -27.18 -1.01
CA MET A 1 0.81 -25.97 -0.37
C MET A 1 -0.15 -24.81 -0.46
N ARG A 2 -0.28 -24.09 0.63
CA ARG A 2 -1.16 -22.92 0.65
C ARG A 2 -0.45 -21.73 -0.03
N GLU A 3 -1.19 -21.00 -0.84
CA GLU A 3 -0.68 -19.77 -1.44
C GLU A 3 -0.48 -18.71 -0.36
N VAL A 4 0.58 -17.90 -0.52
CA VAL A 4 0.81 -16.74 0.34
C VAL A 4 -0.16 -15.64 -0.08
N ARG A 5 -0.93 -15.15 0.87
CA ARG A 5 -1.96 -14.12 0.65
C ARG A 5 -1.39 -12.77 1.04
N VAL A 6 -1.41 -11.84 0.09
CA VAL A 6 -0.75 -10.55 0.24
C VAL A 6 -1.76 -9.42 0.33
N ALA A 7 -1.56 -8.53 1.31
CA ALA A 7 -2.23 -7.24 1.35
C ALA A 7 -1.28 -6.18 0.83
N VAL A 8 -1.67 -5.49 -0.22
CA VAL A 8 -0.89 -4.40 -0.80
C VAL A 8 -1.27 -3.11 -0.09
N ILE A 9 -0.26 -2.40 0.42
CA ILE A 9 -0.43 -1.11 1.08
C ILE A 9 -0.03 -0.02 0.10
N ALA A 10 -0.96 0.89 -0.18
CA ALA A 10 -0.69 2.07 -0.99
C ALA A 10 -1.05 3.32 -0.18
N SER A 11 -0.33 4.41 -0.42
CA SER A 11 -0.58 5.66 0.25
C SER A 11 -1.70 6.43 -0.44
N LEU A 12 -2.57 7.06 0.34
CA LEU A 12 -3.59 7.97 -0.14
C LEU A 12 -3.09 9.40 0.13
N THR A 13 -2.54 10.04 -0.90
CA THR A 13 -1.94 11.37 -0.77
C THR A 13 -2.80 12.39 -1.51
N PRO A 14 -3.03 13.59 -0.96
CA PRO A 14 -3.84 14.61 -1.62
C PRO A 14 -3.32 14.96 -3.02
N LEU A 15 -4.25 15.16 -3.95
CA LEU A 15 -3.92 15.46 -5.35
C LEU A 15 -3.09 16.72 -5.49
N GLU A 16 -3.19 17.66 -4.56
CA GLU A 16 -2.41 18.89 -4.54
C GLU A 16 -0.91 18.66 -4.46
N GLU A 17 -0.48 17.48 -4.01
CA GLU A 17 0.92 17.12 -3.93
C GLU A 17 1.47 16.46 -5.20
N LEU A 18 0.66 16.37 -6.25
CA LEU A 18 1.02 15.65 -7.48
C LEU A 18 2.33 16.13 -8.12
N ASP A 19 2.58 17.44 -8.14
CA ASP A 19 3.81 17.97 -8.75
C ASP A 19 5.05 17.69 -7.90
N ARG A 20 4.88 17.61 -6.58
CA ARG A 20 5.98 17.40 -5.64
C ARG A 20 6.29 15.93 -5.42
N ASP A 21 5.23 15.12 -5.25
CA ASP A 21 5.36 13.70 -4.94
C ASP A 21 4.41 12.86 -5.80
N PRO A 22 4.63 12.80 -7.12
CA PRO A 22 3.67 12.13 -8.00
C PRO A 22 3.50 10.63 -7.69
N PHE A 23 4.56 9.95 -7.28
CA PHE A 23 4.44 8.53 -6.97
C PHE A 23 3.57 8.28 -5.73
N LEU A 24 3.68 9.13 -4.71
CA LEU A 24 2.85 8.99 -3.51
C LEU A 24 1.38 9.29 -3.78
N VAL A 25 1.10 10.10 -4.80
CA VAL A 25 -0.27 10.38 -5.25
C VAL A 25 -0.79 9.28 -6.16
N ASP A 26 0.09 8.61 -6.90
CA ASP A 26 -0.28 7.57 -7.86
C ASP A 26 -0.53 6.23 -7.17
N THR A 27 -1.63 6.13 -6.47
CA THR A 27 -2.05 4.93 -5.75
C THR A 27 -2.10 3.71 -6.66
N ARG A 28 -2.62 3.89 -7.87
CA ARG A 28 -2.74 2.78 -8.83
C ARG A 28 -1.38 2.27 -9.28
N GLY A 29 -0.42 3.19 -9.50
CA GLY A 29 0.95 2.82 -9.84
C GLY A 29 1.60 2.01 -8.73
N GLN A 30 1.38 2.40 -7.49
CA GLN A 30 1.88 1.65 -6.34
C GLN A 30 1.29 0.25 -6.29
N HIS A 31 -0.03 0.12 -6.46
CA HIS A 31 -0.71 -1.17 -6.47
C HIS A 31 -0.18 -2.06 -7.60
N THR A 32 -0.01 -1.50 -8.80
CA THR A 32 0.49 -2.25 -9.96
C THR A 32 1.89 -2.79 -9.69
N MET A 33 2.77 -1.97 -9.13
CA MET A 33 4.13 -2.38 -8.79
C MET A 33 4.13 -3.54 -7.80
N CYS A 34 3.33 -3.45 -6.76
CA CYS A 34 3.23 -4.49 -5.75
C CYS A 34 2.58 -5.76 -6.29
N ALA A 35 1.54 -5.61 -7.13
CA ALA A 35 0.85 -6.76 -7.72
C ALA A 35 1.78 -7.55 -8.64
N ARG A 36 2.60 -6.87 -9.43
CA ARG A 36 3.59 -7.53 -10.28
C ARG A 36 4.63 -8.28 -9.46
N TRP A 37 5.10 -7.64 -8.38
CA TRP A 37 6.04 -8.28 -7.47
C TRP A 37 5.43 -9.56 -6.88
N ALA A 38 4.19 -9.50 -6.44
CA ALA A 38 3.49 -10.65 -5.86
C ALA A 38 3.29 -11.76 -6.90
N GLU A 39 2.91 -11.39 -8.12
CA GLU A 39 2.73 -12.34 -9.21
C GLU A 39 4.03 -13.07 -9.54
N ASP A 40 5.15 -12.34 -9.60
CA ASP A 40 6.47 -12.92 -9.88
C ASP A 40 6.88 -13.93 -8.80
N LYS A 41 6.40 -13.76 -7.57
CA LYS A 41 6.68 -14.69 -6.47
C LYS A 41 5.66 -15.81 -6.34
N GLY A 42 4.62 -15.80 -7.15
CA GLY A 42 3.54 -16.78 -7.07
C GLY A 42 2.59 -16.54 -5.90
N TYR A 43 2.53 -15.32 -5.40
CA TYR A 43 1.65 -14.95 -4.30
C TYR A 43 0.30 -14.45 -4.82
N LEU A 44 -0.72 -14.51 -3.97
CA LEU A 44 -2.07 -14.06 -4.30
C LEU A 44 -2.39 -12.76 -3.57
N VAL A 45 -2.73 -11.71 -4.31
CA VAL A 45 -3.17 -10.44 -3.71
C VAL A 45 -4.64 -10.59 -3.28
N THR A 46 -4.88 -10.50 -1.98
CA THR A 46 -6.24 -10.64 -1.44
C THR A 46 -6.83 -9.32 -0.96
N ARG A 47 -5.98 -8.30 -0.73
CA ARG A 47 -6.43 -6.99 -0.26
C ARG A 47 -5.58 -5.89 -0.90
N GLN A 48 -6.23 -4.78 -1.20
CA GLN A 48 -5.58 -3.55 -1.64
C GLN A 48 -6.01 -2.45 -0.69
N LEU A 49 -5.07 -1.95 0.09
CA LEU A 49 -5.34 -0.95 1.14
C LEU A 49 -4.89 0.43 0.67
N LEU A 50 -5.76 1.41 0.87
CA LEU A 50 -5.47 2.82 0.60
C LEU A 50 -5.41 3.53 1.94
N LEU A 51 -4.22 3.91 2.39
CA LEU A 51 -4.02 4.39 3.75
C LEU A 51 -3.36 5.77 3.79
N TYR A 52 -3.78 6.59 4.76
CA TYR A 52 -3.16 7.87 5.05
C TYR A 52 -3.13 8.05 6.57
N GLY A 53 -1.93 8.00 7.14
CA GLY A 53 -1.75 8.20 8.57
C GLY A 53 -2.54 7.25 9.46
N LEU A 54 -2.76 6.02 8.99
CA LEU A 54 -3.53 5.05 9.75
C LEU A 54 -2.79 4.64 11.01
N ARG A 55 -3.52 4.48 12.10
CA ARG A 55 -2.94 3.98 13.34
C ARG A 55 -2.55 2.51 13.17
N PRO A 56 -1.33 2.13 13.58
CA PRO A 56 -0.87 0.75 13.42
C PRO A 56 -1.67 -0.30 14.19
N ASP A 57 -2.46 0.11 15.17
CA ASP A 57 -3.31 -0.80 15.96
C ASP A 57 -4.75 -0.87 15.43
N HIS A 58 -5.00 -0.31 14.24
CA HIS A 58 -6.35 -0.28 13.67
C HIS A 58 -6.89 -1.69 13.49
N CYS A 59 -8.09 -1.92 13.99
CA CYS A 59 -8.71 -3.26 14.01
C CYS A 59 -8.89 -3.87 12.61
N GLY A 60 -9.12 -3.03 11.60
CA GLY A 60 -9.31 -3.51 10.24
C GLY A 60 -8.08 -4.22 9.65
N LEU A 61 -6.86 -3.74 10.01
CA LEU A 61 -5.63 -4.39 9.57
C LEU A 61 -5.52 -5.81 10.09
N TRP A 62 -5.75 -5.98 11.37
CA TRP A 62 -5.48 -7.23 12.06
C TRP A 62 -6.64 -8.21 11.99
N GLY A 63 -7.86 -7.70 11.77
CA GLY A 63 -9.02 -8.56 11.52
C GLY A 63 -8.82 -9.46 10.30
N ASP A 64 -8.29 -8.91 9.21
CA ASP A 64 -7.99 -9.70 8.01
C ASP A 64 -6.88 -10.71 8.25
N VAL A 65 -5.87 -10.35 9.04
CA VAL A 65 -4.79 -11.26 9.42
C VAL A 65 -5.34 -12.43 10.24
N GLU A 66 -6.17 -12.12 11.25
CA GLU A 66 -6.77 -13.14 12.12
C GLU A 66 -7.72 -14.06 11.35
N ALA A 67 -8.40 -13.52 10.36
CA ALA A 67 -9.31 -14.30 9.51
C ALA A 67 -8.56 -15.19 8.50
N GLY A 68 -7.23 -15.11 8.43
CA GLY A 68 -6.43 -15.88 7.49
C GLY A 68 -6.48 -15.37 6.06
N LEU A 69 -6.90 -14.12 5.86
CA LEU A 69 -6.96 -13.50 4.54
C LEU A 69 -5.67 -12.81 4.13
N VAL A 70 -4.77 -12.58 5.08
CA VAL A 70 -3.49 -11.89 4.85
C VAL A 70 -2.38 -12.63 5.56
N ASP A 71 -1.36 -13.02 4.82
CA ASP A 71 -0.16 -13.65 5.35
C ASP A 71 1.05 -12.72 5.31
N LEU A 72 0.99 -11.67 4.49
CA LEU A 72 2.13 -10.80 4.22
C LEU A 72 1.61 -9.42 3.83
N PHE A 73 2.24 -8.36 4.35
CA PHE A 73 2.02 -7.00 3.88
C PHE A 73 3.15 -6.58 2.95
N VAL A 74 2.82 -5.90 1.86
CA VAL A 74 3.81 -5.36 0.93
C VAL A 74 3.46 -3.92 0.55
N ALA A 75 4.48 -3.08 0.45
CA ALA A 75 4.37 -1.72 -0.06
C ALA A 75 5.46 -1.50 -1.10
N ALA A 76 5.28 -0.50 -1.95
CA ALA A 76 6.27 -0.20 -3.00
C ALA A 76 7.63 0.16 -2.40
N ASN A 77 7.63 1.03 -1.39
CA ASN A 77 8.87 1.46 -0.72
C ASN A 77 8.55 2.05 0.67
N GLU A 78 9.61 2.48 1.36
CA GLU A 78 9.52 3.04 2.70
C GLU A 78 8.71 4.34 2.74
N ARG A 79 8.83 5.18 1.71
CA ARG A 79 8.09 6.46 1.64
C ARG A 79 6.58 6.22 1.65
N VAL A 80 6.13 5.18 0.95
CA VAL A 80 4.70 4.80 0.95
C VAL A 80 4.26 4.42 2.36
N LEU A 81 5.07 3.64 3.07
CA LEU A 81 4.75 3.23 4.45
C LEU A 81 4.69 4.44 5.38
N GLU A 82 5.61 5.38 5.23
CA GLU A 82 5.65 6.60 6.06
C GLU A 82 4.39 7.44 5.88
N ARG A 83 3.83 7.46 4.67
CA ARG A 83 2.59 8.20 4.41
C ARG A 83 1.36 7.39 4.86
N ALA A 84 1.40 6.08 4.69
CA ALA A 84 0.26 5.21 4.98
C ALA A 84 -0.03 5.10 6.47
N PHE A 85 1.00 5.09 7.30
CA PHE A 85 0.86 4.89 8.75
C PHE A 85 1.31 6.09 9.56
N SER A 86 0.70 6.26 10.73
CA SER A 86 1.10 7.29 11.68
C SER A 86 2.49 7.00 12.26
N SER A 87 2.90 5.73 12.32
CA SER A 87 4.23 5.31 12.73
C SER A 87 4.60 3.99 12.07
N VAL A 88 5.60 4.02 11.20
CA VAL A 88 6.09 2.82 10.52
C VAL A 88 6.76 1.87 11.51
N SER A 89 7.53 2.42 12.46
CA SER A 89 8.22 1.58 13.44
C SER A 89 7.25 0.80 14.32
N VAL A 90 6.15 1.43 14.72
CA VAL A 90 5.11 0.76 15.51
C VAL A 90 4.39 -0.29 14.67
N PHE A 91 4.08 0.01 13.41
CA PHE A 91 3.45 -0.95 12.51
C PHE A 91 4.37 -2.16 12.29
N SER A 92 5.66 -1.91 12.03
CA SER A 92 6.64 -2.98 11.83
C SER A 92 6.75 -3.88 13.07
N ALA A 93 6.76 -3.27 14.26
CA ALA A 93 6.81 -4.01 15.53
C ALA A 93 5.56 -4.87 15.72
N GLU A 94 4.37 -4.34 15.36
CA GLU A 94 3.13 -5.10 15.43
C GLU A 94 3.13 -6.28 14.47
N CYS A 95 3.64 -6.09 13.26
CA CYS A 95 3.80 -7.17 12.30
C CYS A 95 4.69 -8.29 12.87
N ALA A 96 5.83 -7.92 13.45
CA ALA A 96 6.74 -8.88 14.05
C ALA A 96 6.08 -9.62 15.21
N ARG A 97 5.36 -8.91 16.07
CA ARG A 97 4.68 -9.50 17.23
C ARG A 97 3.62 -10.51 16.79
N ARG A 98 2.94 -10.23 15.68
CA ARG A 98 1.86 -11.10 15.17
C ARG A 98 2.36 -12.16 14.19
N GLY A 99 3.65 -12.15 13.87
CA GLY A 99 4.23 -13.12 12.94
C GLY A 99 3.84 -12.90 11.49
N VAL A 100 3.50 -11.66 11.09
CA VAL A 100 3.15 -11.32 9.72
C VAL A 100 4.30 -10.53 9.12
N PRO A 101 5.00 -11.04 8.09
CA PRO A 101 6.08 -10.30 7.45
C PRO A 101 5.59 -9.01 6.79
N LEU A 102 6.48 -8.01 6.77
CA LEU A 102 6.28 -6.76 6.04
C LEU A 102 7.44 -6.61 5.06
N GLU A 103 7.14 -6.47 3.78
CA GLU A 103 8.16 -6.32 2.76
C GLU A 103 7.92 -5.10 1.89
N THR A 104 9.00 -4.60 1.28
CA THR A 104 8.93 -3.56 0.25
C THR A 104 9.47 -4.15 -1.04
N VAL A 105 8.95 -3.64 -2.18
CA VAL A 105 9.34 -4.13 -3.50
C VAL A 105 10.79 -3.77 -3.80
N GLY A 106 11.23 -2.58 -3.38
CA GLY A 106 12.62 -2.17 -3.51
C GLY A 106 13.01 -1.69 -4.90
N LEU A 107 12.04 -1.46 -5.78
CA LEU A 107 12.30 -0.86 -7.08
C LEU A 107 12.26 0.66 -6.98
N ASP A 108 12.97 1.33 -7.89
CA ASP A 108 12.96 2.78 -7.96
C ASP A 108 11.60 3.32 -8.38
N GLU A 109 11.24 4.48 -7.86
CA GLU A 109 10.04 5.18 -8.29
C GLU A 109 10.19 5.60 -9.75
N PRO A 110 9.13 5.47 -10.58
CA PRO A 110 9.20 5.92 -11.95
C PRO A 110 9.33 7.44 -12.02
N LEU A 111 9.93 7.94 -13.11
CA LEU A 111 9.99 9.37 -13.37
C LEU A 111 8.69 9.79 -14.06
N TYR A 112 8.01 10.78 -13.51
CA TYR A 112 6.71 11.24 -14.01
C TYR A 112 6.90 12.47 -14.90
N ASP A 113 6.52 12.33 -16.17
CA ASP A 113 6.44 13.47 -17.09
C ASP A 113 5.04 14.12 -17.00
N ALA A 114 4.83 15.17 -17.79
CA ALA A 114 3.55 15.90 -17.76
C ALA A 114 2.37 15.02 -18.16
N ALA A 115 2.57 14.12 -19.12
CA ALA A 115 1.49 13.23 -19.56
C ALA A 115 1.11 12.22 -18.49
N MET A 116 2.10 11.68 -17.80
CA MET A 116 1.87 10.74 -16.70
C MET A 116 1.15 11.42 -15.54
N LYS A 117 1.55 12.65 -15.19
CA LYS A 117 0.88 13.43 -14.13
C LYS A 117 -0.57 13.76 -14.50
N ALA A 118 -0.81 14.11 -15.76
CA ALA A 118 -2.16 14.37 -16.24
C ALA A 118 -3.05 13.13 -16.14
N ASP A 119 -2.49 11.96 -16.43
CA ASP A 119 -3.20 10.70 -16.32
C ASP A 119 -3.55 10.37 -14.86
N VAL A 120 -2.60 10.57 -13.95
CA VAL A 120 -2.84 10.41 -12.50
C VAL A 120 -3.95 11.34 -12.04
N HIS A 121 -3.88 12.62 -12.43
CA HIS A 121 -4.89 13.61 -12.07
C HIS A 121 -6.28 13.19 -12.53
N ARG A 122 -6.39 12.73 -13.78
CA ARG A 122 -7.68 12.31 -14.33
C ARG A 122 -8.26 11.11 -13.59
N ARG A 123 -7.43 10.13 -13.22
CA ARG A 123 -7.89 8.94 -12.48
C ARG A 123 -8.34 9.28 -11.07
N LEU A 124 -7.65 10.21 -10.40
CA LEU A 124 -7.92 10.55 -9.01
C LEU A 124 -8.96 11.64 -8.82
N SER A 125 -9.41 12.27 -9.89
CA SER A 125 -10.55 13.17 -9.80
C SER A 125 -11.88 12.42 -9.70
N MET A 126 -11.85 11.09 -9.88
CA MET A 126 -13.01 10.23 -9.64
C MET A 126 -13.06 9.82 -8.16
N PRO A 127 -14.24 9.64 -7.59
CA PRO A 127 -14.33 9.21 -6.19
C PRO A 127 -13.63 7.86 -5.97
N THR A 128 -12.84 7.78 -4.91
CA THR A 128 -12.19 6.55 -4.50
C THR A 128 -12.66 6.17 -3.10
N ALA A 129 -12.82 4.87 -2.87
CA ALA A 129 -13.16 4.38 -1.55
C ALA A 129 -11.86 4.17 -0.77
N GLY A 130 -11.75 4.84 0.37
CA GLY A 130 -10.63 4.63 1.29
C GLY A 130 -10.91 3.49 2.24
N TYR A 131 -9.91 3.17 3.05
CA TYR A 131 -10.05 2.17 4.09
C TYR A 131 -10.67 2.83 5.33
N ASP A 132 -11.90 2.46 5.61
CA ASP A 132 -12.67 3.03 6.71
C ASP A 132 -12.34 2.40 8.06
N GLY A 133 -12.94 2.93 9.10
CA GLY A 133 -12.87 2.36 10.44
C GLY A 133 -13.48 0.97 10.52
N CYS A 134 -13.36 0.39 11.66
CA CYS A 134 -13.90 -0.95 11.92
C CYS A 134 -15.41 -0.96 12.06
#